data_51025b0a7120d9cc51434efbde73f708
#
_entry.id   51025b0a7120d9cc51434efbde73f708
#
_cell.length_a   1.000
_cell.length_b   1.000
_cell.length_c   1.000
_cell.angle_alpha   90.00
_cell.angle_beta   90.00
_cell.angle_gamma   90.00
#
_symmetry.space_group_name_H-M   'P 1'
#
loop_
_entity.id
_entity.type
_entity.pdbx_description
1 polymer ?
#
loop_
_entity_poly.entity_id
_entity_poly.type
_entity_poly.pdbx_seq_one_letter_code
_entity_poly.pdbx_strand_id
1 'polypeptide(L)'
;DYYASRGLGDVYKRQEKTYPMTLAEKEQLEQELEELKLVRRPEVVERIKIARSYGDLSENSEYDAAKDEQAFVEGQIQIIETKIRYAEIIDIDAVAKDEVAIGKTVTVQEVGTTDKDVYHIVGAAGADIFSGRISNESPIAQALIGKKTGDIVTIESPAGNYDVEIISVEKTA
;
A
#
# COMPACT_ATOMS: atom_id res chain seq x y z
N ASP A 1 19.55 -20.74 28.99
CA ASP A 1 18.77 -19.50 29.07
C ASP A 1 19.34 -18.37 28.20
N TYR A 2 20.67 -18.24 28.14
CA TYR A 2 21.31 -17.23 27.27
C TYR A 2 21.03 -17.47 25.78
N TYR A 3 20.97 -18.71 25.33
CA TYR A 3 20.70 -19.05 23.93
C TYR A 3 19.21 -18.89 23.55
N ALA A 4 18.30 -19.09 24.49
CA ALA A 4 16.88 -18.89 24.25
C ALA A 4 16.51 -17.41 24.09
N SER A 5 17.13 -16.52 24.87
CA SER A 5 16.90 -15.09 24.78
C SER A 5 17.44 -14.48 23.47
N ARG A 6 18.52 -15.04 22.92
CA ARG A 6 19.12 -14.60 21.67
C ARG A 6 18.28 -14.97 20.45
N GLY A 7 17.68 -16.16 20.47
CA GLY A 7 16.78 -16.61 19.41
C GLY A 7 15.47 -15.83 19.39
N LEU A 8 14.92 -15.48 20.53
CA LEU A 8 13.70 -14.67 20.64
C LEU A 8 13.92 -13.23 20.14
N GLY A 9 15.06 -12.62 20.44
CA GLY A 9 15.39 -11.29 19.96
C GLY A 9 15.51 -11.20 18.42
N ASP A 10 16.09 -12.20 17.80
CA ASP A 10 16.24 -12.27 16.34
C ASP A 10 14.89 -12.55 15.66
N VAL A 11 14.02 -13.35 16.27
CA VAL A 11 12.66 -13.62 15.75
C VAL A 11 11.80 -12.35 15.81
N TYR A 12 11.86 -11.60 16.91
CA TYR A 12 11.13 -10.32 17.02
C TYR A 12 11.62 -9.28 16.01
N LYS A 13 12.92 -9.13 15.80
CA LYS A 13 13.49 -8.22 14.79
C LYS A 13 13.10 -8.57 13.36
N ARG A 14 12.90 -9.85 13.04
CA ARG A 14 12.47 -10.30 11.72
C ARG A 14 10.99 -10.07 11.45
N GLN A 15 10.17 -9.88 12.49
CA GLN A 15 8.73 -9.67 12.39
C GLN A 15 8.32 -8.19 12.37
N GLU A 16 9.23 -7.28 12.66
CA GLU A 16 8.96 -5.84 12.59
C GLU A 16 8.94 -5.38 11.11
N LYS A 17 7.77 -5.51 10.51
CA LYS A 17 7.52 -4.95 9.18
C LYS A 17 7.21 -3.47 9.32
N THR A 18 7.98 -2.62 8.64
CA THR A 18 7.65 -1.21 8.49
C THR A 18 6.91 -0.97 7.18
N TYR A 19 6.17 0.12 7.11
CA TYR A 19 5.41 0.52 5.92
C TYR A 19 5.92 1.88 5.43
N PRO A 20 6.84 1.87 4.44
CA PRO A 20 7.31 3.13 3.83
C PRO A 20 6.16 3.84 3.14
N MET A 21 6.00 5.13 3.42
CA MET A 21 4.96 5.96 2.83
C MET A 21 5.31 7.43 2.92
N THR A 22 4.66 8.24 2.10
CA THR A 22 4.74 9.68 2.22
C THR A 22 3.83 10.19 3.35
N LEU A 23 4.04 11.42 3.79
CA LEU A 23 3.16 12.04 4.78
C LEU A 23 1.71 12.13 4.26
N ALA A 24 1.54 12.47 2.97
CA ALA A 24 0.23 12.53 2.34
C ALA A 24 -0.50 11.17 2.35
N GLU A 25 0.22 10.09 2.08
CA GLU A 25 -0.35 8.74 2.17
C GLU A 25 -0.77 8.38 3.59
N LYS A 26 0.04 8.76 4.59
CA LYS A 26 -0.32 8.54 6.00
C LYS A 26 -1.58 9.31 6.38
N GLU A 27 -1.70 10.56 5.96
CA GLU A 27 -2.90 11.39 6.20
C GLU A 27 -4.15 10.77 5.55
N GLN A 28 -4.04 10.22 4.35
CA GLN A 28 -5.12 9.48 3.71
C GLN A 28 -5.55 8.27 4.52
N LEU A 29 -4.61 7.47 5.02
CA LEU A 29 -4.91 6.32 5.87
C LEU A 29 -5.60 6.74 7.17
N GLU A 30 -5.18 7.84 7.77
CA GLU A 30 -5.81 8.37 8.98
C GLU A 30 -7.26 8.81 8.72
N GLN A 31 -7.52 9.44 7.58
CA GLN A 31 -8.89 9.82 7.17
C GLN A 31 -9.76 8.59 6.90
N GLU A 32 -9.24 7.59 6.20
CA GLU A 32 -9.94 6.34 5.96
C GLU A 32 -10.26 5.61 7.26
N LEU A 33 -9.32 5.58 8.20
CA LEU A 33 -9.53 4.99 9.53
C LEU A 33 -10.62 5.70 10.29
N GLU A 34 -10.64 7.02 10.25
CA GLU A 34 -11.68 7.82 10.89
C GLU A 34 -13.06 7.54 10.29
N GLU A 35 -13.18 7.46 8.97
CA GLU A 35 -14.42 7.12 8.30
C GLU A 35 -14.90 5.71 8.68
N LEU A 36 -14.01 4.73 8.70
CA LEU A 36 -14.35 3.37 9.11
C LEU A 36 -14.88 3.31 10.56
N LYS A 37 -14.25 4.04 11.48
CA LYS A 37 -14.63 4.04 12.90
C LYS A 37 -15.88 4.85 13.20
N LEU A 38 -16.05 6.02 12.57
CA LEU A 38 -17.10 6.97 12.90
C LEU A 38 -18.35 6.83 12.03
N VAL A 39 -18.22 6.27 10.83
CA VAL A 39 -19.33 6.13 9.88
C VAL A 39 -19.66 4.66 9.62
N ARG A 40 -18.74 3.90 9.08
CA ARG A 40 -19.00 2.52 8.64
C ARG A 40 -19.31 1.57 9.79
N ARG A 41 -18.52 1.62 10.85
CA ARG A 41 -18.75 0.75 12.02
C ARG A 41 -20.12 0.97 12.65
N PRO A 42 -20.56 2.22 12.98
CA PRO A 42 -21.90 2.46 13.50
C PRO A 42 -23.03 2.03 12.56
N GLU A 43 -22.88 2.24 11.24
CA GLU A 43 -23.86 1.80 10.25
C GLU A 43 -24.06 0.28 10.28
N VAL A 44 -22.97 -0.47 10.32
CA VAL A 44 -23.02 -1.94 10.36
C VAL A 44 -23.63 -2.44 11.68
N VAL A 45 -23.27 -1.83 12.80
CA VAL A 45 -23.85 -2.15 14.11
C VAL A 45 -25.36 -1.93 14.10
N GLU A 46 -25.85 -0.85 13.51
CA GLU A 46 -27.28 -0.58 13.38
C GLU A 46 -27.97 -1.59 12.46
N ARG A 47 -27.34 -1.97 11.35
CA ARG A 47 -27.87 -3.02 10.46
C ARG A 47 -28.00 -4.37 11.17
N ILE A 48 -27.04 -4.74 12.01
CA ILE A 48 -27.11 -5.96 12.82
C ILE A 48 -28.28 -5.89 13.79
N LYS A 49 -28.45 -4.76 14.45
CA LYS A 49 -29.53 -4.52 15.41
C LYS A 49 -30.91 -4.62 14.74
N ILE A 50 -31.07 -4.02 13.57
CA ILE A 50 -32.28 -4.11 12.76
C ILE A 50 -32.55 -5.57 12.34
N ALA A 51 -31.54 -6.27 11.83
CA ALA A 51 -31.69 -7.66 11.40
C ALA A 51 -32.09 -8.59 12.55
N ARG A 52 -31.57 -8.35 13.76
CA ARG A 52 -31.99 -9.08 14.97
C ARG A 52 -33.47 -8.87 15.31
N SER A 53 -34.00 -7.70 15.01
CA SER A 53 -35.42 -7.37 15.31
C SER A 53 -36.40 -8.19 14.49
N TYR A 54 -35.98 -8.80 13.37
CA TYR A 54 -36.83 -9.65 12.52
C TYR A 54 -37.04 -11.07 13.06
N GLY A 55 -36.35 -11.48 14.11
CA GLY A 55 -36.62 -12.72 14.86
C GLY A 55 -35.64 -13.85 14.58
N ASP A 56 -35.97 -14.84 13.76
CA ASP A 56 -35.18 -16.04 13.58
C ASP A 56 -33.81 -15.77 12.93
N LEU A 57 -32.72 -15.86 13.71
CA LEU A 57 -31.37 -15.61 13.27
C LEU A 57 -30.75 -16.77 12.48
N SER A 58 -31.30 -17.98 12.58
CA SER A 58 -30.76 -19.15 11.90
C SER A 58 -30.99 -19.15 10.39
N GLU A 59 -32.04 -18.43 9.91
CA GLU A 59 -32.39 -18.31 8.50
C GLU A 59 -32.39 -16.85 8.01
N ASN A 60 -31.81 -15.95 8.78
CA ASN A 60 -31.80 -14.51 8.47
C ASN A 60 -30.56 -14.15 7.64
N SER A 61 -30.70 -14.11 6.32
CA SER A 61 -29.63 -13.77 5.40
C SER A 61 -29.11 -12.32 5.57
N GLU A 62 -29.96 -11.40 5.99
CA GLU A 62 -29.55 -10.01 6.26
C GLU A 62 -28.69 -9.91 7.52
N TYR A 63 -28.99 -10.71 8.54
CA TYR A 63 -28.15 -10.82 9.73
C TYR A 63 -26.77 -11.36 9.39
N ASP A 64 -26.71 -12.45 8.63
CA ASP A 64 -25.44 -13.05 8.20
C ASP A 64 -24.61 -12.08 7.35
N ALA A 65 -25.23 -11.39 6.39
CA ALA A 65 -24.58 -10.40 5.55
C ALA A 65 -24.04 -9.22 6.39
N ALA A 66 -24.78 -8.74 7.36
CA ALA A 66 -24.36 -7.66 8.24
C ALA A 66 -23.21 -8.08 9.16
N LYS A 67 -23.21 -9.33 9.64
CA LYS A 67 -22.09 -9.90 10.42
C LYS A 67 -20.83 -10.05 9.60
N ASP A 68 -20.94 -10.48 8.34
CA ASP A 68 -19.83 -10.58 7.43
C ASP A 68 -19.23 -9.19 7.14
N GLU A 69 -20.08 -8.20 6.92
CA GLU A 69 -19.63 -6.81 6.73
C GLU A 69 -18.96 -6.25 7.99
N GLN A 70 -19.46 -6.59 9.18
CA GLN A 70 -18.81 -6.21 10.44
C GLN A 70 -17.39 -6.77 10.53
N ALA A 71 -17.22 -8.06 10.22
CA ALA A 71 -15.91 -8.70 10.21
C ALA A 71 -14.96 -8.03 9.23
N PHE A 72 -15.45 -7.66 8.03
CA PHE A 72 -14.68 -6.94 7.03
C PHE A 72 -14.24 -5.55 7.52
N VAL A 73 -15.17 -4.76 8.06
CA VAL A 73 -14.87 -3.42 8.58
C VAL A 73 -13.85 -3.48 9.73
N GLU A 74 -14.03 -4.38 10.69
CA GLU A 74 -13.09 -4.55 11.80
C GLU A 74 -11.71 -5.00 11.31
N GLY A 75 -11.66 -5.88 10.30
CA GLY A 75 -10.42 -6.31 9.66
C GLY A 75 -9.69 -5.16 8.98
N GLN A 76 -10.41 -4.30 8.24
CA GLN A 76 -9.84 -3.11 7.61
C GLN A 76 -9.30 -2.11 8.64
N ILE A 77 -10.02 -1.90 9.72
CA ILE A 77 -9.57 -1.03 10.82
C ILE A 77 -8.23 -1.54 11.37
N GLN A 78 -8.11 -2.83 11.65
CA GLN A 78 -6.86 -3.41 12.17
C GLN A 78 -5.70 -3.27 11.20
N ILE A 79 -5.95 -3.51 9.90
CA ILE A 79 -4.92 -3.39 8.86
C ILE A 79 -4.41 -1.94 8.78
N ILE A 80 -5.32 -0.97 8.75
CA ILE A 80 -4.96 0.44 8.63
C ILE A 80 -4.27 0.93 9.91
N GLU A 81 -4.75 0.56 11.09
CA GLU A 81 -4.08 0.88 12.36
C GLU A 81 -2.66 0.34 12.42
N THR A 82 -2.44 -0.87 11.93
CA THR A 82 -1.11 -1.47 11.87
C THR A 82 -0.19 -0.70 10.92
N LYS A 83 -0.68 -0.33 9.74
CA LYS A 83 0.08 0.46 8.76
C LYS A 83 0.47 1.84 9.32
N ILE A 84 -0.44 2.51 9.99
CA ILE A 84 -0.18 3.82 10.61
C ILE A 84 0.82 3.68 11.76
N ARG A 85 0.67 2.67 12.59
CA ARG A 85 1.55 2.43 13.75
C ARG A 85 3.00 2.21 13.33
N TYR A 86 3.21 1.45 12.28
CA TYR A 86 4.54 1.09 11.78
C TYR A 86 4.92 1.86 10.51
N ALA A 87 4.29 3.01 10.28
CA ALA A 87 4.60 3.86 9.14
C ALA A 87 6.03 4.40 9.26
N GLU A 88 6.77 4.27 8.16
CA GLU A 88 8.08 4.90 7.98
C GLU A 88 7.90 6.03 6.96
N ILE A 89 7.96 7.26 7.45
CA ILE A 89 7.73 8.44 6.61
C ILE A 89 8.97 8.72 5.77
N ILE A 90 8.79 8.71 4.46
CA ILE A 90 9.83 9.04 3.49
C ILE A 90 9.82 10.54 3.26
N ASP A 91 10.98 11.17 3.48
CA ASP A 91 11.18 12.57 3.14
C ASP A 91 11.59 12.68 1.66
N ILE A 92 10.62 13.06 0.82
CA ILE A 92 10.82 13.20 -0.63
C ILE A 92 11.87 14.29 -0.93
N ASP A 93 11.97 15.31 -0.09
CA ASP A 93 12.91 16.41 -0.29
C ASP A 93 14.37 16.04 0.04
N ALA A 94 14.57 14.98 0.82
CA ALA A 94 15.90 14.43 1.10
C ALA A 94 16.48 13.61 -0.05
N VAL A 95 15.65 13.22 -1.02
CA VAL A 95 16.07 12.45 -2.21
C VAL A 95 16.42 13.42 -3.33
N ALA A 96 17.46 13.11 -4.11
CA ALA A 96 17.86 13.89 -5.28
C ALA A 96 16.67 14.06 -6.24
N LYS A 97 16.55 15.22 -6.89
CA LYS A 97 15.40 15.57 -7.73
C LYS A 97 15.17 14.57 -8.86
N ASP A 98 16.21 14.02 -9.41
CA ASP A 98 16.20 13.08 -10.54
C ASP A 98 16.27 11.61 -10.11
N GLU A 99 16.27 11.33 -8.81
CA GLU A 99 16.33 9.97 -8.27
C GLU A 99 14.91 9.42 -8.02
N VAL A 100 14.70 8.19 -8.46
CA VAL A 100 13.41 7.49 -8.29
C VAL A 100 13.24 7.06 -6.85
N ALA A 101 12.11 7.43 -6.27
CA ALA A 101 11.72 7.08 -4.89
C ALA A 101 10.21 7.07 -4.73
N ILE A 102 9.73 6.59 -3.58
CA ILE A 102 8.32 6.72 -3.20
C ILE A 102 7.93 8.19 -3.22
N GLY A 103 6.75 8.49 -3.75
CA GLY A 103 6.25 9.85 -3.89
C GLY A 103 6.66 10.54 -5.18
N LYS A 104 7.31 9.81 -6.09
CA LYS A 104 7.73 10.33 -7.38
C LYS A 104 7.01 9.68 -8.55
N THR A 105 6.84 10.44 -9.61
CA THR A 105 6.32 10.00 -10.89
C THR A 105 7.48 9.80 -11.85
N VAL A 106 7.59 8.61 -12.41
CA VAL A 106 8.67 8.19 -13.30
C VAL A 106 8.10 7.92 -14.68
N THR A 107 8.67 8.57 -15.69
CA THR A 107 8.39 8.24 -17.09
C THR A 107 9.56 7.43 -17.63
N VAL A 108 9.25 6.27 -18.17
CA VAL A 108 10.24 5.36 -18.79
C VAL A 108 9.88 5.11 -20.25
N GLN A 109 10.87 4.81 -21.05
CA GLN A 109 10.70 4.44 -22.45
C GLN A 109 11.44 3.12 -22.70
N GLU A 110 10.73 2.16 -23.29
CA GLU A 110 11.35 0.91 -23.69
C GLU A 110 12.40 1.14 -24.77
N VAL A 111 13.60 0.61 -24.53
CA VAL A 111 14.73 0.75 -25.46
C VAL A 111 14.40 0.12 -26.80
N GLY A 112 14.62 0.88 -27.88
CA GLY A 112 14.33 0.44 -29.23
C GLY A 112 12.89 0.69 -29.70
N THR A 113 12.05 1.29 -28.86
CA THR A 113 10.67 1.67 -29.20
C THR A 113 10.42 3.14 -28.90
N THR A 114 9.23 3.63 -29.26
CA THR A 114 8.73 4.96 -28.86
C THR A 114 7.73 4.89 -27.74
N ASP A 115 7.46 3.69 -27.19
CA ASP A 115 6.48 3.47 -26.16
C ASP A 115 6.98 3.99 -24.82
N LYS A 116 6.14 4.79 -24.17
CA LYS A 116 6.41 5.39 -22.87
C LYS A 116 5.35 4.96 -21.86
N ASP A 117 5.81 4.64 -20.68
CA ASP A 117 4.97 4.34 -19.52
C ASP A 117 5.23 5.33 -18.40
N VAL A 118 4.17 5.68 -17.69
CA VAL A 118 4.23 6.58 -16.54
C VAL A 118 3.81 5.82 -15.29
N TYR A 119 4.68 5.80 -14.30
CA TYR A 119 4.44 5.14 -13.02
C TYR A 119 4.50 6.14 -11.86
N HIS A 120 3.48 6.10 -11.01
CA HIS A 120 3.49 6.81 -9.73
C HIS A 120 3.89 5.81 -8.65
N ILE A 121 5.06 5.99 -8.06
CA ILE A 121 5.56 5.08 -7.04
C ILE A 121 5.02 5.50 -5.68
N VAL A 122 4.25 4.62 -5.07
CA VAL A 122 3.57 4.84 -3.79
C VAL A 122 3.90 3.72 -2.80
N GLY A 123 3.56 3.89 -1.53
CA GLY A 123 3.58 2.79 -0.57
C GLY A 123 2.54 1.74 -0.93
N ALA A 124 2.70 0.52 -0.42
CA ALA A 124 1.82 -0.61 -0.75
C ALA A 124 0.33 -0.31 -0.48
N ALA A 125 0.03 0.55 0.51
CA ALA A 125 -1.33 0.94 0.86
C ALA A 125 -2.01 1.81 -0.21
N GLY A 126 -1.24 2.60 -0.97
CA GLY A 126 -1.75 3.52 -1.98
C GLY A 126 -1.75 2.97 -3.41
N ALA A 127 -1.34 1.71 -3.60
CA ALA A 127 -1.20 1.13 -4.93
C ALA A 127 -2.56 0.92 -5.63
N ASP A 128 -2.60 1.30 -6.91
CA ASP A 128 -3.74 1.10 -7.79
C ASP A 128 -3.22 1.04 -9.22
N ILE A 129 -3.19 -0.16 -9.78
CA ILE A 129 -2.66 -0.44 -11.12
C ILE A 129 -3.43 0.33 -12.20
N PHE A 130 -4.75 0.48 -12.03
CA PHE A 130 -5.60 1.15 -13.03
C PHE A 130 -5.33 2.66 -13.13
N SER A 131 -4.84 3.27 -12.07
CA SER A 131 -4.43 4.69 -12.08
C SER A 131 -2.93 4.90 -12.27
N GLY A 132 -2.18 3.84 -12.59
CA GLY A 132 -0.73 3.90 -12.77
C GLY A 132 0.07 4.03 -11.47
N ARG A 133 -0.57 3.83 -10.32
CA ARG A 133 0.10 3.85 -9.01
C ARG A 133 0.60 2.46 -8.66
N ILE A 134 1.91 2.29 -8.67
CA ILE A 134 2.55 1.02 -8.35
C ILE A 134 3.16 1.05 -6.95
N SER A 135 3.07 -0.08 -6.27
CA SER A 135 3.71 -0.25 -4.97
C SER A 135 5.23 -0.23 -5.08
N ASN A 136 5.88 0.36 -4.08
CA ASN A 136 7.34 0.27 -3.93
C ASN A 136 7.85 -1.17 -3.83
N GLU A 137 6.99 -2.12 -3.46
CA GLU A 137 7.30 -3.55 -3.38
C GLU A 137 7.16 -4.28 -4.72
N SER A 138 6.56 -3.64 -5.73
CA SER A 138 6.40 -4.25 -7.06
C SER A 138 7.75 -4.47 -7.74
N PRO A 139 7.89 -5.51 -8.58
CA PRO A 139 9.15 -5.77 -9.31
C PRO A 139 9.62 -4.60 -10.15
N ILE A 140 8.71 -3.88 -10.81
CA ILE A 140 9.01 -2.70 -11.63
C ILE A 140 9.55 -1.58 -10.74
N ALA A 141 8.88 -1.27 -9.63
CA ALA A 141 9.32 -0.23 -8.71
C ALA A 141 10.67 -0.55 -8.09
N GLN A 142 10.90 -1.80 -7.68
CA GLN A 142 12.17 -2.22 -7.10
C GLN A 142 13.33 -2.10 -8.09
N ALA A 143 13.09 -2.34 -9.37
CA ALA A 143 14.09 -2.14 -10.41
C ALA A 143 14.43 -0.66 -10.62
N LEU A 144 13.44 0.23 -10.48
CA LEU A 144 13.59 1.66 -10.75
C LEU A 144 14.07 2.48 -9.55
N ILE A 145 13.68 2.13 -8.33
CA ILE A 145 14.03 2.89 -7.11
C ILE A 145 15.57 3.01 -6.96
N GLY A 146 16.03 4.22 -6.70
CA GLY A 146 17.45 4.54 -6.57
C GLY A 146 18.14 4.85 -7.88
N LYS A 147 17.48 4.67 -9.01
CA LYS A 147 17.98 5.03 -10.34
C LYS A 147 17.66 6.49 -10.65
N LYS A 148 18.34 7.03 -11.65
CA LYS A 148 18.24 8.44 -12.05
C LYS A 148 17.84 8.59 -13.50
N THR A 149 17.38 9.80 -13.85
CA THR A 149 17.11 10.17 -15.24
C THR A 149 18.32 9.84 -16.13
N GLY A 150 18.05 9.18 -17.25
CA GLY A 150 19.06 8.73 -18.20
C GLY A 150 19.60 7.32 -17.96
N ASP A 151 19.30 6.72 -16.80
CA ASP A 151 19.71 5.34 -16.52
C ASP A 151 18.88 4.35 -17.34
N ILE A 152 19.54 3.27 -17.77
CA ILE A 152 18.88 2.13 -18.43
C ILE A 152 18.75 1.02 -17.40
N VAL A 153 17.53 0.53 -17.25
CA VAL A 153 17.15 -0.46 -16.24
C VAL A 153 16.50 -1.66 -16.91
N THR A 154 16.92 -2.86 -16.53
CA THR A 154 16.29 -4.10 -16.98
C THR A 154 15.10 -4.43 -16.08
N ILE A 155 13.94 -4.57 -16.68
CA ILE A 155 12.71 -4.99 -16.02
C ILE A 155 12.52 -6.49 -16.26
N GLU A 156 12.41 -7.24 -15.19
CA GLU A 156 12.10 -8.65 -15.25
C GLU A 156 10.58 -8.87 -15.27
N SER A 157 10.11 -9.58 -16.27
CA SER A 157 8.69 -9.88 -16.44
C SER A 157 8.49 -11.37 -16.79
N PRO A 158 7.34 -11.97 -16.46
CA PRO A 158 7.03 -13.34 -16.87
C PRO A 158 7.07 -13.57 -18.38
N ALA A 159 6.81 -12.52 -19.16
CA ALA A 159 6.85 -12.57 -20.64
C ALA A 159 8.27 -12.38 -21.21
N GLY A 160 9.26 -12.13 -20.36
CA GLY A 160 10.65 -11.88 -20.74
C GLY A 160 11.18 -10.57 -20.18
N ASN A 161 12.49 -10.43 -20.15
CA ASN A 161 13.15 -9.22 -19.67
C ASN A 161 13.21 -8.18 -20.79
N TYR A 162 13.07 -6.91 -20.43
CA TYR A 162 13.20 -5.79 -21.36
C TYR A 162 13.88 -4.61 -20.66
N ASP A 163 14.52 -3.78 -21.45
CA ASP A 163 15.25 -2.61 -20.95
C ASP A 163 14.42 -1.35 -21.15
N VAL A 164 14.43 -0.48 -20.15
CA VAL A 164 13.80 0.83 -20.21
C VAL A 164 14.80 1.92 -19.85
N GLU A 165 14.68 3.07 -20.49
CA GLU A 165 15.42 4.28 -20.13
C GLU A 165 14.51 5.18 -19.29
N ILE A 166 15.06 5.71 -18.19
CA ILE A 166 14.34 6.68 -17.36
C ILE A 166 14.40 8.04 -18.05
N ILE A 167 13.25 8.51 -18.53
CA ILE A 167 13.13 9.77 -19.26
C ILE A 167 13.01 10.95 -18.33
N SER A 168 12.16 10.83 -17.30
CA SER A 168 11.96 11.89 -16.30
C SER A 168 11.57 11.33 -14.95
N VAL A 169 11.95 12.06 -13.92
CA VAL A 169 11.56 11.79 -12.53
C VAL A 169 11.06 13.09 -11.92
N GLU A 170 9.81 13.11 -11.45
CA GLU A 170 9.17 14.30 -10.88
C GLU A 170 8.46 13.94 -9.58
N LYS A 171 8.27 14.92 -8.70
CA LYS A 171 7.41 14.74 -7.53
C LYS A 171 5.97 14.50 -7.97
N THR A 172 5.31 13.51 -7.39
CA THR A 172 3.88 13.32 -7.59
C THR A 172 3.12 14.47 -6.93
N ALA A 173 2.27 15.09 -7.71
CA ALA A 173 1.44 16.20 -7.23
C ALA A 173 0.36 15.71 -6.25
#